data_7c5dc8bbbc3c2c135ff35d662005aa09
#
_entry.id   7c5dc8bbbc3c2c135ff35d662005aa09
#
_cell.length_a   1.000
_cell.length_b   1.000
_cell.length_c   1.000
_cell.angle_alpha   90.00
_cell.angle_beta   90.00
_cell.angle_gamma   90.00
#
_symmetry.space_group_name_H-M   'P 1'
#
loop_
_entity.id
_entity.type
_entity.pdbx_description
1 polymer ?
#
loop_
_entity_poly.entity_id
_entity_poly.type
_entity_poly.pdbx_seq_one_letter_code
_entity_poly.pdbx_strand_id
1 'polypeptide(L)'
;MFERTTRDRPVIIGGGIVGLATALAMAERGLPPILLEAEDGLARHQTGHNSGVIHSGLYYKPGSAKAQTCREGLKAMYRFCAEENIPHRRCGKLVVAIREDELARLATLEERGRANGVTVQRLSPEEIREREPEVRGLAGLWVEETGIVNYSLVSAHIARRFEKLGGEIRLRHRVLAIRHENGTRIVETTGGVVRSSLLINCAGLQCDRIARLAGVDPGVRIVPFRGEYYTLKPERAGLVRGLIYPVPDPAMPFLGVHFTRGIDDVVEAGPNAVLALKREGYAWSDFSFTDVADMAAFPGFWKMTRTQWRTGLSEMRRSLSRKRFLESLVSLLPALTDADIESGGSGVRAQAVSSDGRLVDDFLIQNLPGMVNVLNAPSPAATASLAIGREISERVLGLRTAA
;
A
#
# COMPACT_ATOMS: atom_id res chain seq x y z
N MET A 1 16.58 38.19 -12.56
CA MET A 1 16.56 36.79 -12.14
C MET A 1 16.02 36.80 -10.70
N PHE A 2 14.69 36.61 -10.51
CA PHE A 2 14.08 36.70 -9.18
C PHE A 2 14.48 35.48 -8.40
N GLU A 3 15.23 35.63 -7.30
CA GLU A 3 15.34 34.61 -6.26
C GLU A 3 13.92 34.25 -5.80
N ARG A 4 13.41 33.11 -6.24
CA ARG A 4 12.21 32.51 -5.66
C ARG A 4 12.58 32.17 -4.21
N THR A 5 12.18 33.02 -3.29
CA THR A 5 12.32 32.75 -1.87
C THR A 5 11.69 31.41 -1.55
N THR A 6 12.35 30.59 -0.76
CA THR A 6 11.89 29.24 -0.31
C THR A 6 10.50 29.27 0.35
N ARG A 7 9.95 30.45 0.62
CA ARG A 7 8.61 30.67 1.22
C ARG A 7 7.44 30.21 0.37
N ASP A 8 7.58 30.19 -0.96
CA ASP A 8 6.46 29.92 -1.88
C ASP A 8 6.43 28.48 -2.42
N ARG A 9 7.43 27.65 -2.10
CA ARG A 9 7.46 26.27 -2.50
C ARG A 9 6.65 25.39 -1.53
N PRO A 10 5.69 24.59 -2.02
CA PRO A 10 5.02 23.61 -1.18
C PRO A 10 6.01 22.59 -0.60
N VAL A 11 5.69 22.07 0.57
CA VAL A 11 6.49 21.04 1.22
C VAL A 11 5.68 19.74 1.30
N ILE A 12 6.27 18.65 0.84
CA ILE A 12 5.72 17.29 0.96
C ILE A 12 6.53 16.54 2.01
N ILE A 13 5.86 15.90 2.97
CA ILE A 13 6.48 15.03 3.98
C ILE A 13 6.22 13.58 3.61
N GLY A 14 7.30 12.83 3.34
CA GLY A 14 7.31 11.41 3.01
C GLY A 14 7.72 11.10 1.58
N GLY A 15 8.83 10.39 1.41
CA GLY A 15 9.43 9.93 0.15
C GLY A 15 8.97 8.54 -0.30
N GLY A 16 7.79 8.10 0.16
CA GLY A 16 7.10 6.94 -0.39
C GLY A 16 6.44 7.25 -1.73
N ILE A 17 5.91 6.22 -2.41
CA ILE A 17 5.37 6.35 -3.77
C ILE A 17 4.23 7.38 -3.89
N VAL A 18 3.40 7.55 -2.85
CA VAL A 18 2.31 8.54 -2.85
C VAL A 18 2.87 9.96 -2.80
N GLY A 19 3.84 10.22 -1.90
CA GLY A 19 4.50 11.53 -1.82
C GLY A 19 5.26 11.88 -3.10
N LEU A 20 6.00 10.93 -3.66
CA LEU A 20 6.73 11.09 -4.93
C LEU A 20 5.79 11.34 -6.10
N ALA A 21 4.69 10.57 -6.23
CA ALA A 21 3.70 10.78 -7.29
C ALA A 21 3.00 12.13 -7.16
N THR A 22 2.72 12.58 -5.92
CA THR A 22 2.19 13.92 -5.65
C THR A 22 3.19 15.00 -6.05
N ALA A 23 4.47 14.83 -5.68
CA ALA A 23 5.54 15.75 -6.03
C ALA A 23 5.71 15.90 -7.55
N LEU A 24 5.70 14.77 -8.27
CA LEU A 24 5.76 14.76 -9.72
C LEU A 24 4.55 15.48 -10.34
N ALA A 25 3.33 15.15 -9.92
CA ALA A 25 2.11 15.75 -10.44
C ALA A 25 2.05 17.27 -10.22
N MET A 26 2.59 17.76 -9.10
CA MET A 26 2.73 19.19 -8.82
C MET A 26 3.79 19.86 -9.70
N ALA A 27 4.94 19.21 -9.87
CA ALA A 27 6.03 19.71 -10.71
C ALA A 27 5.62 19.79 -12.19
N GLU A 28 4.89 18.80 -12.70
CA GLU A 28 4.31 18.80 -14.06
C GLU A 28 3.33 19.96 -14.28
N ARG A 29 2.74 20.51 -13.21
CA ARG A 29 1.88 21.71 -13.24
C ARG A 29 2.64 23.02 -12.95
N GLY A 30 3.97 22.99 -12.98
CA GLY A 30 4.83 24.17 -12.76
C GLY A 30 4.96 24.61 -11.30
N LEU A 31 4.60 23.76 -10.35
CA LEU A 31 4.69 23.99 -8.90
C LEU A 31 5.59 22.95 -8.22
N PRO A 32 6.89 22.88 -8.53
CA PRO A 32 7.79 21.86 -7.97
C PRO A 32 7.97 22.05 -6.45
N PRO A 33 7.54 21.09 -5.61
CA PRO A 33 7.69 21.17 -4.16
C PRO A 33 9.09 20.83 -3.67
N ILE A 34 9.31 20.97 -2.35
CA ILE A 34 10.40 20.34 -1.60
C ILE A 34 9.83 19.08 -0.97
N LEU A 35 10.44 17.93 -1.20
CA LEU A 35 10.06 16.67 -0.59
C LEU A 35 11.04 16.34 0.54
N LEU A 36 10.50 16.12 1.75
CA LEU A 36 11.26 15.74 2.94
C LEU A 36 11.07 14.26 3.23
N GLU A 37 12.17 13.52 3.33
CA GLU A 37 12.20 12.10 3.69
C GLU A 37 13.02 11.90 4.96
N ALA A 38 12.50 11.11 5.88
CA ALA A 38 13.14 10.84 7.16
C ALA A 38 14.38 9.94 7.05
N GLU A 39 14.34 9.02 6.08
CA GLU A 39 15.37 8.01 5.90
C GLU A 39 16.51 8.51 4.98
N ASP A 40 17.54 7.69 4.84
CA ASP A 40 18.67 7.93 3.95
C ASP A 40 18.40 7.57 2.48
N GLY A 41 17.18 7.12 2.16
CA GLY A 41 16.74 6.74 0.84
C GLY A 41 15.23 6.76 0.70
N LEU A 42 14.76 6.81 -0.53
CA LEU A 42 13.34 6.80 -0.88
C LEU A 42 12.76 5.39 -0.79
N ALA A 43 11.42 5.30 -0.60
CA ALA A 43 10.67 4.04 -0.67
C ALA A 43 11.11 2.98 0.37
N ARG A 44 11.69 3.36 1.49
CA ARG A 44 12.25 2.44 2.49
C ARG A 44 11.20 1.67 3.31
N HIS A 45 9.95 2.12 3.32
CA HIS A 45 8.87 1.50 4.10
C HIS A 45 7.87 0.75 3.20
N GLN A 46 6.55 0.99 3.33
CA GLN A 46 5.49 0.25 2.62
C GLN A 46 5.72 0.13 1.11
N THR A 47 6.32 1.14 0.49
CA THR A 47 6.62 1.16 -0.95
C THR A 47 7.67 0.12 -1.34
N GLY A 48 8.68 -0.11 -0.51
CA GLY A 48 9.73 -1.12 -0.74
C GLY A 48 9.38 -2.49 -0.16
N HIS A 49 8.31 -2.60 0.62
CA HIS A 49 7.91 -3.82 1.34
C HIS A 49 6.47 -4.22 0.97
N ASN A 50 6.27 -4.61 -0.29
CA ASN A 50 4.98 -5.07 -0.83
C ASN A 50 5.21 -6.11 -1.93
N SER A 51 4.16 -6.81 -2.33
CA SER A 51 4.23 -7.90 -3.31
C SER A 51 4.40 -7.45 -4.79
N GLY A 52 4.59 -6.18 -5.07
CA GLY A 52 4.84 -5.68 -6.43
C GLY A 52 3.66 -5.81 -7.41
N VAL A 53 2.45 -6.08 -6.94
CA VAL A 53 1.29 -6.32 -7.81
C VAL A 53 0.69 -5.03 -8.34
N ILE A 54 0.51 -4.95 -9.66
CA ILE A 54 -0.31 -3.93 -10.33
C ILE A 54 -1.75 -4.43 -10.33
N HIS A 55 -2.58 -3.92 -9.42
CA HIS A 55 -3.94 -4.38 -9.19
C HIS A 55 -4.94 -3.91 -10.25
N SER A 56 -5.90 -4.76 -10.60
CA SER A 56 -6.95 -4.48 -11.59
C SER A 56 -8.18 -3.74 -11.07
N GLY A 57 -8.41 -3.75 -9.74
CA GLY A 57 -9.65 -3.19 -9.15
C GLY A 57 -10.75 -4.22 -8.88
N LEU A 58 -10.48 -5.52 -9.05
CA LEU A 58 -11.44 -6.62 -8.90
C LEU A 58 -12.21 -6.61 -7.57
N TYR A 59 -11.51 -6.38 -6.46
CA TYR A 59 -12.04 -6.56 -5.10
C TYR A 59 -12.85 -5.39 -4.55
N TYR A 60 -12.73 -4.20 -5.13
CA TYR A 60 -13.22 -2.97 -4.51
C TYR A 60 -14.71 -2.79 -4.77
N LYS A 61 -15.40 -2.13 -3.83
CA LYS A 61 -16.82 -1.81 -3.97
C LYS A 61 -17.02 -0.93 -5.21
N PRO A 62 -17.93 -1.30 -6.13
CA PRO A 62 -18.22 -0.49 -7.30
C PRO A 62 -18.62 0.94 -6.91
N GLY A 63 -18.08 1.92 -7.64
CA GLY A 63 -18.31 3.35 -7.37
C GLY A 63 -17.48 3.95 -6.22
N SER A 64 -16.70 3.16 -5.47
CA SER A 64 -15.80 3.68 -4.44
C SER A 64 -14.60 4.42 -5.04
N ALA A 65 -14.01 5.35 -4.27
CA ALA A 65 -12.79 6.04 -4.66
C ALA A 65 -11.66 5.05 -4.97
N LYS A 66 -11.51 4.00 -4.17
CA LYS A 66 -10.56 2.91 -4.42
C LYS A 66 -10.75 2.24 -5.79
N ALA A 67 -11.99 1.93 -6.17
CA ALA A 67 -12.26 1.26 -7.45
C ALA A 67 -11.89 2.16 -8.63
N GLN A 68 -12.34 3.40 -8.62
CA GLN A 68 -12.09 4.38 -9.68
C GLN A 68 -10.59 4.69 -9.80
N THR A 69 -9.96 5.08 -8.69
CA THR A 69 -8.54 5.45 -8.67
C THR A 69 -7.63 4.26 -9.01
N CYS A 70 -8.04 3.02 -8.65
CA CYS A 70 -7.30 1.82 -9.06
C CYS A 70 -7.33 1.61 -10.58
N ARG A 71 -8.50 1.78 -11.21
CA ARG A 71 -8.65 1.62 -12.68
C ARG A 71 -7.85 2.65 -13.45
N GLU A 72 -7.88 3.91 -13.00
CA GLU A 72 -7.06 4.98 -13.59
C GLU A 72 -5.57 4.74 -13.35
N GLY A 73 -5.23 4.36 -12.12
CA GLY A 73 -3.85 4.10 -11.70
C GLY A 73 -3.22 2.92 -12.42
N LEU A 74 -3.96 1.83 -12.66
CA LEU A 74 -3.51 0.70 -13.48
C LEU A 74 -3.02 1.17 -14.85
N LYS A 75 -3.86 1.94 -15.55
CA LYS A 75 -3.52 2.47 -16.89
C LYS A 75 -2.32 3.41 -16.85
N ALA A 76 -2.30 4.31 -15.86
CA ALA A 76 -1.22 5.26 -15.68
C ALA A 76 0.10 4.55 -15.33
N MET A 77 0.06 3.52 -14.47
CA MET A 77 1.23 2.74 -14.05
C MET A 77 1.86 2.00 -15.23
N TYR A 78 1.07 1.28 -16.03
CA TYR A 78 1.59 0.60 -17.22
C TYR A 78 2.18 1.57 -18.23
N ARG A 79 1.52 2.72 -18.46
CA ARG A 79 2.04 3.76 -19.35
C ARG A 79 3.37 4.30 -18.82
N PHE A 80 3.43 4.67 -17.55
CA PHE A 80 4.65 5.19 -16.93
C PHE A 80 5.81 4.19 -16.99
N CYS A 81 5.54 2.91 -16.70
CA CYS A 81 6.56 1.86 -16.80
C CYS A 81 7.08 1.70 -18.22
N ALA A 82 6.21 1.78 -19.23
CA ALA A 82 6.61 1.72 -20.64
C ALA A 82 7.42 2.95 -21.06
N GLU A 83 6.98 4.17 -20.70
CA GLU A 83 7.67 5.43 -21.00
C GLU A 83 9.08 5.49 -20.38
N GLU A 84 9.19 5.01 -19.15
CA GLU A 84 10.46 5.05 -18.39
C GLU A 84 11.33 3.79 -18.56
N ASN A 85 10.91 2.84 -19.41
CA ASN A 85 11.58 1.54 -19.60
C ASN A 85 11.76 0.75 -18.31
N ILE A 86 10.77 0.79 -17.41
CA ILE A 86 10.77 0.04 -16.16
C ILE A 86 10.31 -1.39 -16.45
N PRO A 87 11.07 -2.43 -16.05
CA PRO A 87 10.65 -3.81 -16.19
C PRO A 87 9.31 -4.05 -15.48
N HIS A 88 8.32 -4.52 -16.22
CA HIS A 88 7.01 -4.89 -15.71
C HIS A 88 6.43 -6.01 -16.56
N ARG A 89 5.50 -6.76 -16.01
CA ARG A 89 4.87 -7.89 -16.70
C ARG A 89 3.37 -7.90 -16.44
N ARG A 90 2.57 -7.94 -17.51
CA ARG A 90 1.13 -8.23 -17.42
C ARG A 90 0.97 -9.75 -17.41
N CYS A 91 1.07 -10.35 -16.21
CA CYS A 91 1.09 -11.81 -16.04
C CYS A 91 -0.30 -12.40 -15.79
N GLY A 92 -1.31 -11.57 -15.58
CA GLY A 92 -2.62 -12.01 -15.14
C GLY A 92 -2.65 -12.41 -13.66
N LYS A 93 -3.88 -12.72 -13.18
CA LYS A 93 -4.11 -13.23 -11.82
C LYS A 93 -5.23 -14.26 -11.84
N LEU A 94 -4.97 -15.38 -11.17
CA LEU A 94 -5.95 -16.41 -10.91
C LEU A 94 -6.53 -16.23 -9.51
N VAL A 95 -7.85 -16.10 -9.37
CA VAL A 95 -8.57 -16.22 -8.10
C VAL A 95 -9.30 -17.54 -8.10
N VAL A 96 -9.06 -18.38 -7.09
CA VAL A 96 -9.48 -19.80 -7.07
C VAL A 96 -10.42 -20.08 -5.91
N ALA A 97 -11.56 -20.71 -6.20
CA ALA A 97 -12.42 -21.35 -5.20
C ALA A 97 -12.01 -22.81 -5.04
N ILE A 98 -11.67 -23.21 -3.82
CA ILE A 98 -11.24 -24.56 -3.47
C ILE A 98 -12.31 -25.35 -2.69
N ARG A 99 -13.37 -24.65 -2.25
CA ARG A 99 -14.49 -25.22 -1.48
C ARG A 99 -15.82 -24.79 -2.09
N GLU A 100 -16.85 -25.59 -1.90
CA GLU A 100 -18.21 -25.32 -2.38
C GLU A 100 -18.80 -24.00 -1.85
N ASP A 101 -18.55 -23.67 -0.56
CA ASP A 101 -19.01 -22.43 0.07
C ASP A 101 -18.37 -21.17 -0.54
N GLU A 102 -17.28 -21.30 -1.28
CA GLU A 102 -16.59 -20.22 -1.97
C GLU A 102 -17.18 -19.88 -3.34
N LEU A 103 -17.95 -20.79 -3.94
CA LEU A 103 -18.48 -20.62 -5.32
C LEU A 103 -19.43 -19.42 -5.43
N ALA A 104 -20.32 -19.23 -4.44
CA ALA A 104 -21.20 -18.08 -4.40
C ALA A 104 -20.44 -16.77 -4.23
N ARG A 105 -19.38 -16.76 -3.39
CA ARG A 105 -18.51 -15.60 -3.20
C ARG A 105 -17.68 -15.28 -4.46
N LEU A 106 -17.24 -16.33 -5.17
CA LEU A 106 -16.55 -16.18 -6.46
C LEU A 106 -17.46 -15.52 -7.51
N ALA A 107 -18.74 -15.93 -7.60
CA ALA A 107 -19.73 -15.32 -8.50
C ALA A 107 -19.96 -13.83 -8.16
N THR A 108 -20.14 -13.50 -6.88
CA THR A 108 -20.26 -12.10 -6.42
C THR A 108 -19.03 -11.28 -6.77
N LEU A 109 -17.83 -11.87 -6.68
CA LEU A 109 -16.58 -11.20 -7.05
C LEU A 109 -16.48 -10.96 -8.56
N GLU A 110 -16.97 -11.89 -9.38
CA GLU A 110 -17.05 -11.75 -10.83
C GLU A 110 -17.96 -10.57 -11.21
N GLU A 111 -19.17 -10.51 -10.65
CA GLU A 111 -20.11 -9.41 -10.87
C GLU A 111 -19.50 -8.06 -10.46
N ARG A 112 -18.85 -8.01 -9.31
CA ARG A 112 -18.14 -6.82 -8.82
C ARG A 112 -17.02 -6.39 -9.75
N GLY A 113 -16.23 -7.34 -10.25
CA GLY A 113 -15.17 -7.07 -11.21
C GLY A 113 -15.72 -6.45 -12.49
N ARG A 114 -16.77 -7.03 -13.06
CA ARG A 114 -17.45 -6.50 -14.25
C ARG A 114 -18.02 -5.10 -14.02
N ALA A 115 -18.63 -4.86 -12.86
CA ALA A 115 -19.15 -3.54 -12.49
C ALA A 115 -18.04 -2.48 -12.35
N ASN A 116 -16.82 -2.88 -12.01
CA ASN A 116 -15.63 -2.01 -11.97
C ASN A 116 -14.94 -1.88 -13.35
N GLY A 117 -15.49 -2.47 -14.42
CA GLY A 117 -14.89 -2.47 -15.75
C GLY A 117 -13.63 -3.34 -15.86
N VAL A 118 -13.48 -4.35 -14.99
CA VAL A 118 -12.40 -5.33 -15.05
C VAL A 118 -12.80 -6.47 -15.98
N THR A 119 -11.92 -6.83 -16.91
CA THR A 119 -12.11 -8.01 -17.75
C THR A 119 -11.85 -9.27 -16.94
N VAL A 120 -12.90 -10.05 -16.70
CA VAL A 120 -12.87 -11.26 -15.89
C VAL A 120 -13.36 -12.43 -16.71
N GLN A 121 -12.58 -13.50 -16.77
CA GLN A 121 -12.94 -14.79 -17.38
C GLN A 121 -13.16 -15.82 -16.27
N ARG A 122 -14.32 -16.49 -16.28
CA ARG A 122 -14.56 -17.64 -15.39
C ARG A 122 -13.86 -18.86 -15.97
N LEU A 123 -13.21 -19.63 -15.12
CA LEU A 123 -12.43 -20.82 -15.49
C LEU A 123 -13.03 -22.08 -14.86
N SER A 124 -13.05 -23.16 -15.64
CA SER A 124 -13.27 -24.54 -15.18
C SER A 124 -12.02 -25.09 -14.44
N PRO A 125 -12.12 -26.22 -13.74
CA PRO A 125 -10.96 -26.89 -13.13
C PRO A 125 -9.87 -27.25 -14.15
N GLU A 126 -10.25 -27.61 -15.38
CA GLU A 126 -9.34 -27.93 -16.50
C GLU A 126 -8.57 -26.69 -16.93
N GLU A 127 -9.27 -25.59 -17.20
CA GLU A 127 -8.68 -24.30 -17.59
C GLU A 127 -7.78 -23.70 -16.50
N ILE A 128 -8.08 -23.96 -15.20
CA ILE A 128 -7.19 -23.61 -14.08
C ILE A 128 -5.87 -24.35 -14.22
N ARG A 129 -5.91 -25.69 -14.44
CA ARG A 129 -4.69 -26.51 -14.57
C ARG A 129 -3.85 -26.18 -15.80
N GLU A 130 -4.47 -25.71 -16.88
CA GLU A 130 -3.72 -25.24 -18.07
C GLU A 130 -2.86 -24.01 -17.72
N ARG A 131 -3.36 -23.10 -16.88
CA ARG A 131 -2.65 -21.89 -16.46
C ARG A 131 -1.69 -22.13 -15.31
N GLU A 132 -2.15 -22.81 -14.26
CA GLU A 132 -1.41 -23.14 -13.04
C GLU A 132 -1.58 -24.65 -12.73
N PRO A 133 -0.69 -25.50 -13.26
CA PRO A 133 -0.86 -26.95 -13.25
C PRO A 133 -1.00 -27.57 -11.86
N GLU A 134 -0.33 -26.97 -10.87
CA GLU A 134 -0.28 -27.49 -9.51
C GLU A 134 -1.43 -26.99 -8.62
N VAL A 135 -2.25 -26.07 -9.13
CA VAL A 135 -3.37 -25.49 -8.36
C VAL A 135 -4.58 -26.41 -8.41
N ARG A 136 -5.18 -26.65 -7.25
CA ARG A 136 -6.49 -27.29 -7.14
C ARG A 136 -7.58 -26.23 -6.99
N GLY A 137 -8.61 -26.32 -7.83
CA GLY A 137 -9.76 -25.44 -7.74
C GLY A 137 -11.01 -26.08 -8.31
N LEU A 138 -12.17 -25.73 -7.73
CA LEU A 138 -13.49 -26.10 -8.23
C LEU A 138 -13.94 -25.13 -9.35
N ALA A 139 -13.55 -23.88 -9.26
CA ALA A 139 -13.74 -22.83 -10.25
C ALA A 139 -12.75 -21.70 -10.01
N GLY A 140 -12.47 -20.89 -11.03
CA GLY A 140 -11.58 -19.73 -10.91
C GLY A 140 -12.07 -18.51 -11.66
N LEU A 141 -11.44 -17.37 -11.35
CA LEU A 141 -11.54 -16.15 -12.15
C LEU A 141 -10.14 -15.78 -12.63
N TRP A 142 -9.99 -15.60 -13.93
CA TRP A 142 -8.79 -15.07 -14.55
C TRP A 142 -8.94 -13.58 -14.80
N VAL A 143 -7.97 -12.79 -14.36
CA VAL A 143 -7.92 -11.33 -14.54
C VAL A 143 -6.64 -10.97 -15.28
N GLU A 144 -6.73 -10.89 -16.61
CA GLU A 144 -5.60 -10.73 -17.52
C GLU A 144 -4.80 -9.43 -17.28
N GLU A 145 -5.48 -8.34 -16.96
CA GLU A 145 -4.88 -7.01 -16.83
C GLU A 145 -4.07 -6.79 -15.54
N THR A 146 -4.08 -7.73 -14.60
CA THR A 146 -3.24 -7.71 -13.41
C THR A 146 -1.78 -7.98 -13.80
N GLY A 147 -0.85 -7.27 -13.18
CA GLY A 147 0.59 -7.45 -13.45
C GLY A 147 1.47 -7.27 -12.25
N ILE A 148 2.77 -7.23 -12.50
CA ILE A 148 3.82 -7.09 -11.51
C ILE A 148 4.87 -6.07 -11.93
N VAL A 149 5.42 -5.38 -10.93
CA VAL A 149 6.48 -4.39 -11.08
C VAL A 149 7.25 -4.23 -9.77
N ASN A 150 8.47 -3.73 -9.81
CA ASN A 150 9.19 -3.31 -8.62
C ASN A 150 8.85 -1.84 -8.31
N TYR A 151 8.04 -1.60 -7.25
CA TYR A 151 7.63 -0.24 -6.87
C TYR A 151 8.77 0.63 -6.32
N SER A 152 9.84 0.06 -5.81
CA SER A 152 11.05 0.84 -5.45
C SER A 152 11.70 1.42 -6.71
N LEU A 153 11.77 0.63 -7.79
CA LEU A 153 12.29 1.10 -9.08
C LEU A 153 11.37 2.16 -9.71
N VAL A 154 10.05 1.95 -9.67
CA VAL A 154 9.07 2.96 -10.09
C VAL A 154 9.28 4.27 -9.34
N SER A 155 9.44 4.20 -8.01
CA SER A 155 9.67 5.37 -7.16
C SER A 155 10.95 6.11 -7.51
N ALA A 156 12.04 5.40 -7.83
CA ALA A 156 13.30 6.00 -8.26
C ALA A 156 13.16 6.75 -9.60
N HIS A 157 12.36 6.21 -10.54
CA HIS A 157 12.07 6.88 -11.80
C HIS A 157 11.18 8.10 -11.63
N ILE A 158 10.15 8.02 -10.75
CA ILE A 158 9.32 9.18 -10.39
C ILE A 158 10.20 10.29 -9.79
N ALA A 159 11.09 9.95 -8.86
CA ALA A 159 12.00 10.89 -8.22
C ALA A 159 12.89 11.60 -9.26
N ARG A 160 13.52 10.84 -10.16
CA ARG A 160 14.35 11.38 -11.23
C ARG A 160 13.59 12.36 -12.15
N ARG A 161 12.37 12.00 -12.54
CA ARG A 161 11.51 12.87 -13.38
C ARG A 161 11.10 14.13 -12.61
N PHE A 162 10.78 13.98 -11.34
CA PHE A 162 10.46 15.09 -10.44
C PHE A 162 11.63 16.09 -10.30
N GLU A 163 12.87 15.61 -10.08
CA GLU A 163 14.07 16.45 -9.98
C GLU A 163 14.37 17.17 -11.30
N LYS A 164 14.20 16.50 -12.45
CA LYS A 164 14.34 17.12 -13.78
C LYS A 164 13.37 18.29 -14.00
N LEU A 165 12.21 18.27 -13.34
CA LEU A 165 11.22 19.34 -13.38
C LEU A 165 11.45 20.43 -12.30
N GLY A 166 12.64 20.45 -11.67
CA GLY A 166 13.03 21.44 -10.67
C GLY A 166 12.55 21.12 -9.26
N GLY A 167 12.10 19.90 -9.01
CA GLY A 167 11.84 19.40 -7.68
C GLY A 167 13.10 19.24 -6.84
N GLU A 168 12.94 19.23 -5.52
CA GLU A 168 14.04 19.08 -4.57
C GLU A 168 13.70 17.97 -3.57
N ILE A 169 14.60 17.02 -3.37
CA ILE A 169 14.48 15.93 -2.41
C ILE A 169 15.51 16.12 -1.31
N ARG A 170 15.05 16.12 -0.06
CA ARG A 170 15.89 16.17 1.13
C ARG A 170 15.73 14.89 1.94
N LEU A 171 16.73 14.04 1.86
CA LEU A 171 16.85 12.82 2.68
C LEU A 171 17.36 13.16 4.07
N ARG A 172 17.11 12.29 5.05
CA ARG A 172 17.50 12.48 6.47
C ARG A 172 16.88 13.73 7.12
N HIS A 173 15.70 14.12 6.64
CA HIS A 173 14.92 15.26 7.15
C HIS A 173 13.68 14.76 7.88
N ARG A 174 13.86 14.02 8.99
CA ARG A 174 12.78 13.59 9.86
C ARG A 174 12.14 14.80 10.53
N VAL A 175 10.83 14.97 10.35
CA VAL A 175 10.08 16.07 10.97
C VAL A 175 9.99 15.87 12.48
N LEU A 176 10.36 16.90 13.24
CA LEU A 176 10.37 16.92 14.69
C LEU A 176 9.24 17.79 15.26
N ALA A 177 8.97 18.94 14.63
CA ALA A 177 7.91 19.86 15.04
C ALA A 177 7.37 20.62 13.82
N ILE A 178 6.13 21.06 13.92
CA ILE A 178 5.49 21.93 12.93
C ILE A 178 4.81 23.06 13.70
N ARG A 179 5.21 24.31 13.41
CA ARG A 179 4.59 25.52 13.94
C ARG A 179 3.89 26.29 12.82
N HIS A 180 2.89 27.07 13.18
CA HIS A 180 2.19 27.94 12.25
C HIS A 180 2.32 29.38 12.72
N GLU A 181 2.95 30.25 11.91
CA GLU A 181 3.20 31.63 12.21
C GLU A 181 2.90 32.49 10.98
N ASN A 182 1.98 33.46 11.10
CA ASN A 182 1.65 34.42 10.06
C ASN A 182 1.38 33.79 8.68
N GLY A 183 0.54 32.74 8.62
CA GLY A 183 0.19 32.03 7.38
C GLY A 183 1.30 31.10 6.84
N THR A 184 2.43 31.01 7.52
CA THR A 184 3.57 30.16 7.16
C THR A 184 3.70 29.01 8.13
N ARG A 185 3.92 27.79 7.63
CA ARG A 185 4.28 26.63 8.45
C ARG A 185 5.79 26.51 8.53
N ILE A 186 6.28 26.38 9.75
CA ILE A 186 7.69 26.20 10.06
C ILE A 186 7.86 24.73 10.42
N VAL A 187 8.53 23.98 9.55
CA VAL A 187 8.78 22.55 9.71
C VAL A 187 10.20 22.36 10.19
N GLU A 188 10.34 21.96 11.44
CA GLU A 188 11.64 21.62 12.05
C GLU A 188 11.94 20.15 11.75
N THR A 189 13.15 19.89 11.27
CA THR A 189 13.61 18.56 10.92
C THR A 189 15.00 18.27 11.49
N THR A 190 15.42 17.01 11.44
CA THR A 190 16.80 16.61 11.79
C THR A 190 17.86 17.25 10.87
N GLY A 191 17.49 17.70 9.67
CA GLY A 191 18.40 18.32 8.68
C GLY A 191 18.27 19.84 8.59
N GLY A 192 17.47 20.48 9.49
CA GLY A 192 17.27 21.93 9.48
C GLY A 192 15.81 22.32 9.42
N VAL A 193 15.56 23.62 9.21
CA VAL A 193 14.22 24.21 9.20
C VAL A 193 13.78 24.50 7.76
N VAL A 194 12.54 24.13 7.42
CA VAL A 194 11.92 24.45 6.14
C VAL A 194 10.65 25.29 6.38
N ARG A 195 10.42 26.31 5.57
CA ARG A 195 9.27 27.20 5.66
C ARG A 195 8.40 27.09 4.41
N SER A 196 7.08 26.99 4.57
CA SER A 196 6.14 26.91 3.47
C SER A 196 4.75 27.39 3.90
N SER A 197 4.02 28.02 2.98
CA SER A 197 2.61 28.32 3.18
C SER A 197 1.72 27.08 2.99
N LEU A 198 2.23 26.03 2.36
CA LEU A 198 1.47 24.86 1.96
C LEU A 198 2.22 23.55 2.28
N LEU A 199 1.61 22.70 3.11
CA LEU A 199 2.16 21.43 3.57
C LEU A 199 1.31 20.25 3.09
N ILE A 200 1.96 19.23 2.55
CA ILE A 200 1.31 17.99 2.13
C ILE A 200 1.90 16.83 2.94
N ASN A 201 1.08 16.20 3.75
CA ASN A 201 1.47 15.07 4.58
C ASN A 201 1.18 13.76 3.86
N CYS A 202 2.25 13.12 3.37
CA CYS A 202 2.27 11.77 2.76
C CYS A 202 3.13 10.80 3.58
N ALA A 203 3.19 10.97 4.91
CA ALA A 203 4.12 10.27 5.79
C ALA A 203 3.73 8.80 6.12
N GLY A 204 2.76 8.21 5.41
CA GLY A 204 2.42 6.79 5.51
C GLY A 204 2.19 6.32 6.94
N LEU A 205 3.08 5.46 7.47
CA LEU A 205 3.02 4.95 8.85
C LEU A 205 3.04 6.05 9.93
N GLN A 206 3.50 7.26 9.63
CA GLN A 206 3.60 8.38 10.57
C GLN A 206 2.57 9.50 10.29
N CYS A 207 1.66 9.33 9.33
CA CYS A 207 0.79 10.40 8.83
C CYS A 207 -0.12 11.03 9.91
N ASP A 208 -0.65 10.24 10.83
CA ASP A 208 -1.46 10.71 11.96
C ASP A 208 -0.62 11.51 12.98
N ARG A 209 0.65 11.15 13.16
CA ARG A 209 1.59 11.90 14.01
C ARG A 209 1.97 13.23 13.39
N ILE A 210 2.26 13.25 12.10
CA ILE A 210 2.56 14.50 11.38
C ILE A 210 1.35 15.45 11.42
N ALA A 211 0.11 14.95 11.26
CA ALA A 211 -1.08 15.77 11.42
C ALA A 211 -1.17 16.38 12.84
N ARG A 212 -0.94 15.58 13.87
CA ARG A 212 -0.92 16.07 15.26
C ARG A 212 0.19 17.09 15.55
N LEU A 213 1.39 16.88 15.00
CA LEU A 213 2.49 17.86 15.10
C LEU A 213 2.12 19.20 14.46
N ALA A 214 1.27 19.19 13.44
CA ALA A 214 0.73 20.40 12.81
C ALA A 214 -0.49 21.01 13.56
N GLY A 215 -0.84 20.48 14.74
CA GLY A 215 -1.98 20.94 15.54
C GLY A 215 -3.34 20.49 15.01
N VAL A 216 -3.37 19.46 14.15
CA VAL A 216 -4.59 18.95 13.50
C VAL A 216 -4.99 17.62 14.12
N ASP A 217 -6.27 17.47 14.46
CA ASP A 217 -6.82 16.14 14.80
C ASP A 217 -7.05 15.35 13.50
N PRO A 218 -6.36 14.21 13.33
CA PRO A 218 -6.58 13.37 12.15
C PRO A 218 -7.89 12.58 12.18
N GLY A 219 -8.58 12.50 13.32
CA GLY A 219 -9.78 11.66 13.53
C GLY A 219 -9.50 10.14 13.53
N VAL A 220 -8.28 9.75 13.26
CA VAL A 220 -7.81 8.35 13.19
C VAL A 220 -6.45 8.17 13.85
N ARG A 221 -6.10 6.91 14.15
CA ARG A 221 -4.73 6.51 14.52
C ARG A 221 -4.25 5.41 13.59
N ILE A 222 -2.96 5.43 13.29
CA ILE A 222 -2.34 4.33 12.55
C ILE A 222 -1.99 3.21 13.54
N VAL A 223 -2.59 2.05 13.29
CA VAL A 223 -2.25 0.79 13.95
C VAL A 223 -1.48 -0.05 12.93
N PRO A 224 -0.22 -0.40 13.22
CA PRO A 224 0.61 -1.14 12.28
C PRO A 224 0.26 -2.63 12.31
N PHE A 225 0.04 -3.23 11.13
CA PHE A 225 -0.10 -4.67 10.96
C PHE A 225 1.03 -5.18 10.08
N ARG A 226 1.84 -6.11 10.63
CA ARG A 226 2.90 -6.78 9.89
C ARG A 226 2.34 -7.96 9.15
N GLY A 227 2.65 -8.05 7.86
CA GLY A 227 2.46 -9.21 7.02
C GLY A 227 3.78 -9.91 6.80
N GLU A 228 3.86 -11.19 7.10
CA GLU A 228 5.05 -12.03 6.95
C GLU A 228 4.88 -12.91 5.73
N TYR A 229 5.98 -13.13 5.02
CA TYR A 229 6.03 -13.95 3.83
C TYR A 229 6.98 -15.12 4.02
N TYR A 230 6.69 -16.20 3.33
CA TYR A 230 7.66 -17.21 2.95
C TYR A 230 8.01 -17.04 1.48
N THR A 231 9.19 -17.47 1.09
CA THR A 231 9.59 -17.60 -0.31
C THR A 231 9.69 -19.07 -0.67
N LEU A 232 9.32 -19.41 -1.90
CA LEU A 232 9.63 -20.73 -2.44
C LEU A 232 11.12 -20.77 -2.79
N LYS A 233 11.76 -21.90 -2.50
CA LYS A 233 13.14 -22.13 -2.94
C LYS A 233 13.24 -22.05 -4.47
N PRO A 234 14.35 -21.58 -5.04
CA PRO A 234 14.50 -21.36 -6.48
C PRO A 234 14.14 -22.59 -7.33
N GLU A 235 14.53 -23.80 -6.88
CA GLU A 235 14.24 -25.06 -7.57
C GLU A 235 12.75 -25.43 -7.56
N ARG A 236 11.96 -24.82 -6.69
CA ARG A 236 10.51 -25.01 -6.57
C ARG A 236 9.68 -23.84 -7.10
N ALA A 237 10.33 -22.76 -7.52
CA ALA A 237 9.63 -21.60 -8.06
C ALA A 237 8.74 -21.93 -9.28
N GLY A 238 9.07 -23.00 -10.03
CA GLY A 238 8.28 -23.49 -11.15
C GLY A 238 6.87 -23.99 -10.80
N LEU A 239 6.57 -24.27 -9.53
CA LEU A 239 5.23 -24.63 -9.06
C LEU A 239 4.20 -23.51 -9.21
N VAL A 240 4.65 -22.26 -9.32
CA VAL A 240 3.80 -21.07 -9.44
C VAL A 240 4.24 -20.28 -10.67
N ARG A 241 3.35 -20.13 -11.64
CA ARG A 241 3.65 -19.38 -12.87
C ARG A 241 3.35 -17.89 -12.77
N GLY A 242 2.37 -17.51 -11.93
CA GLY A 242 1.90 -16.13 -11.82
C GLY A 242 1.40 -15.74 -10.42
N LEU A 243 0.19 -15.23 -10.38
CA LEU A 243 -0.49 -14.75 -9.18
C LEU A 243 -1.65 -15.68 -8.85
N ILE A 244 -1.59 -16.36 -7.69
CA ILE A 244 -2.61 -17.33 -7.26
C ILE A 244 -3.21 -16.86 -5.94
N TYR A 245 -4.48 -16.51 -5.94
CA TYR A 245 -5.19 -15.89 -4.83
C TYR A 245 -6.41 -16.72 -4.43
N PRO A 246 -6.73 -16.86 -3.12
CA PRO A 246 -7.98 -17.45 -2.69
C PRO A 246 -9.16 -16.49 -2.93
N VAL A 247 -10.37 -17.02 -2.93
CA VAL A 247 -11.58 -16.21 -2.83
C VAL A 247 -11.58 -15.47 -1.48
N PRO A 248 -11.79 -14.14 -1.46
CA PRO A 248 -11.83 -13.38 -0.21
C PRO A 248 -12.89 -13.90 0.74
N ASP A 249 -12.54 -13.99 2.02
CA ASP A 249 -13.50 -14.23 3.09
C ASP A 249 -13.95 -12.88 3.67
N PRO A 250 -15.23 -12.50 3.54
CA PRO A 250 -15.72 -11.23 4.05
C PRO A 250 -15.66 -11.10 5.60
N ALA A 251 -15.50 -12.22 6.32
CA ALA A 251 -15.29 -12.21 7.76
C ALA A 251 -13.87 -11.80 8.16
N MET A 252 -12.93 -11.82 7.20
CA MET A 252 -11.52 -11.48 7.43
C MET A 252 -11.24 -10.05 6.98
N PRO A 253 -10.54 -9.23 7.80
CA PRO A 253 -10.22 -7.83 7.44
C PRO A 253 -9.15 -7.74 6.34
N PHE A 254 -8.39 -8.80 6.12
CA PHE A 254 -7.34 -8.88 5.12
C PHE A 254 -7.51 -10.11 4.24
N LEU A 255 -6.97 -10.04 3.03
CA LEU A 255 -6.95 -11.15 2.10
C LEU A 255 -6.12 -12.31 2.68
N GLY A 256 -6.58 -13.54 2.46
CA GLY A 256 -5.86 -14.75 2.85
C GLY A 256 -4.51 -14.90 2.17
N VAL A 257 -3.67 -15.82 2.67
CA VAL A 257 -2.37 -16.12 2.08
C VAL A 257 -2.52 -16.52 0.60
N HIS A 258 -1.60 -16.06 -0.23
CA HIS A 258 -1.61 -16.23 -1.66
C HIS A 258 -0.19 -16.32 -2.20
N PHE A 259 -0.03 -16.71 -3.46
CA PHE A 259 1.27 -16.76 -4.11
C PHE A 259 1.42 -15.60 -5.10
N THR A 260 2.60 -15.01 -5.10
CA THR A 260 2.99 -13.94 -6.02
C THR A 260 4.37 -14.24 -6.59
N ARG A 261 4.43 -14.47 -7.91
CA ARG A 261 5.71 -14.51 -8.61
C ARG A 261 6.11 -13.07 -8.96
N GLY A 262 7.19 -12.59 -8.37
CA GLY A 262 7.73 -11.25 -8.55
C GLY A 262 8.33 -11.03 -9.94
N ILE A 263 8.73 -9.79 -10.21
CA ILE A 263 9.40 -9.41 -11.47
C ILE A 263 10.83 -10.01 -11.58
N ASP A 264 11.41 -10.36 -10.47
CA ASP A 264 12.68 -11.05 -10.29
C ASP A 264 12.56 -12.58 -10.29
N ASP A 265 11.35 -13.09 -10.58
CA ASP A 265 10.99 -14.50 -10.57
C ASP A 265 11.03 -15.20 -9.19
N VAL A 266 11.25 -14.45 -8.11
CA VAL A 266 11.05 -14.95 -6.75
C VAL A 266 9.57 -15.18 -6.50
N VAL A 267 9.21 -16.32 -5.91
CA VAL A 267 7.82 -16.62 -5.54
C VAL A 267 7.64 -16.38 -4.05
N GLU A 268 6.85 -15.38 -3.72
CA GLU A 268 6.42 -15.09 -2.35
C GLU A 268 5.10 -15.80 -2.04
N ALA A 269 4.99 -16.32 -0.82
CA ALA A 269 3.82 -16.98 -0.27
C ALA A 269 3.39 -16.26 1.02
N GLY A 270 2.23 -15.68 1.04
CA GLY A 270 1.74 -14.85 2.16
C GLY A 270 0.84 -13.71 1.67
N PRO A 271 0.76 -12.61 2.43
CA PRO A 271 1.16 -12.49 3.83
C PRO A 271 0.05 -12.93 4.81
N ASN A 272 0.44 -13.16 6.06
CA ASN A 272 -0.48 -13.10 7.19
C ASN A 272 -0.73 -11.64 7.63
N ALA A 273 -1.37 -11.43 8.79
CA ALA A 273 -1.57 -10.08 9.33
C ALA A 273 -1.57 -10.09 10.85
N VAL A 274 -0.44 -9.74 11.45
CA VAL A 274 -0.28 -9.65 12.91
C VAL A 274 -0.03 -8.22 13.36
N LEU A 275 -0.45 -7.89 14.57
CA LEU A 275 -0.16 -6.58 15.17
C LEU A 275 1.36 -6.40 15.30
N ALA A 276 1.91 -5.30 14.80
CA ALA A 276 3.29 -4.93 15.00
C ALA A 276 3.44 -4.05 16.26
N LEU A 277 4.51 -4.27 17.03
CA LEU A 277 4.79 -3.50 18.26
C LEU A 277 5.69 -2.26 18.00
N LYS A 278 5.97 -2.01 16.71
CA LYS A 278 6.67 -0.83 16.21
C LYS A 278 6.09 -0.48 14.84
N ARG A 279 5.88 0.81 14.55
CA ARG A 279 5.31 1.25 13.26
C ARG A 279 6.16 0.84 12.06
N GLU A 280 7.47 0.81 12.25
CA GLU A 280 8.45 0.36 11.26
C GLU A 280 9.08 -0.96 11.74
N GLY A 281 8.25 -1.89 12.23
CA GLY A 281 8.66 -3.17 12.81
C GLY A 281 8.52 -4.31 11.84
N TYR A 282 9.61 -4.72 11.22
CA TYR A 282 9.67 -5.79 10.22
C TYR A 282 10.00 -7.16 10.81
N ALA A 283 10.47 -7.22 12.05
CA ALA A 283 10.78 -8.46 12.78
C ALA A 283 9.95 -8.59 14.07
N TRP A 284 9.85 -9.79 14.61
CA TRP A 284 9.21 -10.05 15.90
C TRP A 284 9.93 -9.36 17.06
N SER A 285 11.25 -9.18 16.95
CA SER A 285 12.08 -8.49 17.91
C SER A 285 11.91 -6.96 17.92
N ASP A 286 11.27 -6.41 16.87
CA ASP A 286 11.10 -4.97 16.75
C ASP A 286 10.02 -4.47 17.71
N PHE A 287 10.45 -3.66 18.67
CA PHE A 287 9.61 -3.10 19.71
C PHE A 287 9.87 -1.60 19.87
N SER A 288 8.80 -0.84 20.07
CA SER A 288 8.85 0.59 20.40
C SER A 288 7.87 0.89 21.51
N PHE A 289 8.38 1.28 22.68
CA PHE A 289 7.54 1.65 23.81
C PHE A 289 6.59 2.81 23.45
N THR A 290 7.07 3.81 22.71
CA THR A 290 6.27 4.96 22.29
C THR A 290 5.15 4.57 21.33
N ASP A 291 5.37 3.61 20.42
CA ASP A 291 4.34 3.14 19.50
C ASP A 291 3.28 2.32 20.23
N VAL A 292 3.69 1.45 21.15
CA VAL A 292 2.77 0.65 21.97
C VAL A 292 1.94 1.55 22.90
N ALA A 293 2.58 2.53 23.55
CA ALA A 293 1.88 3.48 24.42
C ALA A 293 0.87 4.34 23.64
N ASP A 294 1.23 4.82 22.45
CA ASP A 294 0.33 5.60 21.55
C ASP A 294 -0.88 4.77 21.11
N MET A 295 -0.69 3.48 20.80
CA MET A 295 -1.79 2.56 20.49
C MET A 295 -2.66 2.29 21.73
N ALA A 296 -2.06 1.97 22.86
CA ALA A 296 -2.77 1.62 24.09
C ALA A 296 -3.58 2.80 24.67
N ALA A 297 -3.09 4.03 24.48
CA ALA A 297 -3.81 5.25 24.88
C ALA A 297 -4.99 5.59 23.97
N PHE A 298 -5.16 4.90 22.82
CA PHE A 298 -6.22 5.20 21.86
C PHE A 298 -7.46 4.32 22.10
N PRO A 299 -8.62 4.90 22.45
CA PRO A 299 -9.84 4.11 22.72
C PRO A 299 -10.30 3.25 21.54
N GLY A 300 -10.08 3.73 20.29
CA GLY A 300 -10.43 2.99 19.08
C GLY A 300 -9.66 1.67 18.95
N PHE A 301 -8.41 1.61 19.44
CA PHE A 301 -7.61 0.37 19.48
C PHE A 301 -8.30 -0.73 20.30
N TRP A 302 -8.78 -0.40 21.50
CA TRP A 302 -9.46 -1.37 22.37
C TRP A 302 -10.81 -1.82 21.82
N LYS A 303 -11.56 -0.90 21.19
CA LYS A 303 -12.83 -1.25 20.52
C LYS A 303 -12.58 -2.19 19.34
N MET A 304 -11.59 -1.89 18.49
CA MET A 304 -11.14 -2.76 17.40
C MET A 304 -10.73 -4.13 17.94
N THR A 305 -9.90 -4.18 18.97
CA THR A 305 -9.42 -5.43 19.56
C THR A 305 -10.57 -6.28 20.09
N ARG A 306 -11.58 -5.67 20.73
CA ARG A 306 -12.77 -6.40 21.22
C ARG A 306 -13.57 -7.06 20.10
N THR A 307 -13.63 -6.46 18.92
CA THR A 307 -14.36 -7.03 17.77
C THR A 307 -13.54 -8.04 16.99
N GLN A 308 -12.21 -7.83 16.91
CA GLN A 308 -11.32 -8.61 16.04
C GLN A 308 -10.41 -9.61 16.79
N TRP A 309 -10.60 -9.81 18.11
CA TRP A 309 -9.66 -10.62 18.91
C TRP A 309 -9.50 -12.06 18.45
N ARG A 310 -10.61 -12.70 17.98
CA ARG A 310 -10.58 -14.09 17.50
C ARG A 310 -9.74 -14.20 16.22
N THR A 311 -9.94 -13.28 15.29
CA THR A 311 -9.16 -13.17 14.05
C THR A 311 -7.71 -12.90 14.37
N GLY A 312 -7.43 -11.91 15.25
CA GLY A 312 -6.07 -11.59 15.68
C GLY A 312 -5.34 -12.78 16.33
N LEU A 313 -6.02 -13.54 17.18
CA LEU A 313 -5.45 -14.75 17.79
C LEU A 313 -5.17 -15.86 16.75
N SER A 314 -6.05 -16.03 15.78
CA SER A 314 -5.86 -16.95 14.66
C SER A 314 -4.63 -16.59 13.81
N GLU A 315 -4.51 -15.31 13.46
CA GLU A 315 -3.36 -14.79 12.70
C GLU A 315 -2.04 -14.93 13.49
N MET A 316 -2.06 -14.61 14.79
CA MET A 316 -0.91 -14.80 15.67
C MET A 316 -0.47 -16.27 15.72
N ARG A 317 -1.42 -17.21 15.86
CA ARG A 317 -1.13 -18.66 15.85
C ARG A 317 -0.57 -19.10 14.50
N ARG A 318 -1.02 -18.53 13.40
CA ARG A 318 -0.49 -18.78 12.05
C ARG A 318 0.93 -18.25 11.90
N SER A 319 1.20 -17.06 12.40
CA SER A 319 2.52 -16.44 12.37
C SER A 319 3.56 -17.22 13.20
N LEU A 320 3.15 -17.73 14.37
CA LEU A 320 4.03 -18.50 15.26
C LEU A 320 4.19 -19.96 14.85
N SER A 321 3.43 -20.45 13.88
CA SER A 321 3.44 -21.86 13.48
C SER A 321 3.64 -21.99 11.97
N ARG A 322 4.87 -22.27 11.54
CA ARG A 322 5.21 -22.59 10.16
C ARG A 322 4.29 -23.67 9.57
N LYS A 323 3.97 -24.70 10.37
CA LYS A 323 3.04 -25.77 9.96
C LYS A 323 1.66 -25.24 9.58
N ARG A 324 1.06 -24.37 10.41
CA ARG A 324 -0.26 -23.77 10.14
C ARG A 324 -0.23 -22.81 8.94
N PHE A 325 0.87 -22.11 8.77
CA PHE A 325 1.07 -21.28 7.61
C PHE A 325 1.11 -22.13 6.34
N LEU A 326 1.91 -23.20 6.36
CA LEU A 326 2.01 -24.16 5.25
C LEU A 326 0.65 -24.81 4.94
N GLU A 327 -0.13 -25.25 5.94
CA GLU A 327 -1.47 -25.79 5.75
C GLU A 327 -2.38 -24.86 4.93
N SER A 328 -2.27 -23.55 5.16
CA SER A 328 -3.01 -22.54 4.38
C SER A 328 -2.53 -22.46 2.93
N LEU A 329 -1.24 -22.63 2.66
CA LEU A 329 -0.65 -22.62 1.32
C LEU A 329 -0.98 -23.92 0.55
N VAL A 330 -0.86 -25.07 1.22
CA VAL A 330 -1.13 -26.40 0.64
C VAL A 330 -2.59 -26.52 0.21
N SER A 331 -3.51 -25.79 0.82
CA SER A 331 -4.92 -25.76 0.39
C SER A 331 -5.07 -25.24 -1.05
N LEU A 332 -4.23 -24.31 -1.49
CA LEU A 332 -4.19 -23.78 -2.86
C LEU A 332 -3.24 -24.59 -3.76
N LEU A 333 -2.10 -25.00 -3.23
CA LEU A 333 -1.00 -25.65 -3.96
C LEU A 333 -0.60 -26.96 -3.26
N PRO A 334 -1.32 -28.07 -3.50
CA PRO A 334 -1.12 -29.34 -2.78
C PRO A 334 0.27 -29.97 -2.95
N ALA A 335 0.97 -29.64 -4.04
CA ALA A 335 2.33 -30.13 -4.30
C ALA A 335 3.41 -29.50 -3.40
N LEU A 336 3.04 -28.49 -2.58
CA LEU A 336 3.98 -27.78 -1.71
C LEU A 336 4.24 -28.57 -0.43
N THR A 337 5.51 -28.63 -0.05
CA THR A 337 5.96 -29.26 1.20
C THR A 337 6.70 -28.27 2.10
N ASP A 338 6.94 -28.62 3.36
CA ASP A 338 7.71 -27.78 4.28
C ASP A 338 9.15 -27.52 3.80
N ALA A 339 9.73 -28.49 3.10
CA ALA A 339 11.08 -28.37 2.55
C ALA A 339 11.19 -27.36 1.41
N ASP A 340 10.09 -26.99 0.77
CA ASP A 340 10.04 -26.13 -0.42
C ASP A 340 10.01 -24.62 -0.10
N ILE A 341 9.73 -24.25 1.15
CA ILE A 341 9.62 -22.87 1.59
C ILE A 341 10.74 -22.49 2.55
N GLU A 342 11.10 -21.22 2.53
CA GLU A 342 12.03 -20.59 3.46
C GLU A 342 11.46 -19.25 3.97
N SER A 343 12.03 -18.74 5.07
CA SER A 343 11.57 -17.47 5.62
C SER A 343 11.81 -16.35 4.61
N GLY A 344 10.76 -15.65 4.26
CA GLY A 344 10.79 -14.50 3.37
C GLY A 344 10.89 -13.18 4.12
N GLY A 345 10.55 -12.10 3.42
CA GLY A 345 10.48 -10.76 3.97
C GLY A 345 9.21 -10.49 4.79
N SER A 346 9.06 -9.25 5.16
CA SER A 346 7.83 -8.75 5.79
C SER A 346 7.52 -7.34 5.33
N GLY A 347 6.26 -6.94 5.45
CA GLY A 347 5.81 -5.58 5.20
C GLY A 347 4.90 -5.10 6.32
N VAL A 348 4.90 -3.82 6.63
CA VAL A 348 4.00 -3.24 7.63
C VAL A 348 2.94 -2.39 6.94
N ARG A 349 1.67 -2.72 7.20
CA ARG A 349 0.52 -1.96 6.72
C ARG A 349 0.17 -0.86 7.71
N ALA A 350 0.05 0.37 7.23
CA ALA A 350 -0.46 1.50 7.99
C ALA A 350 -2.01 1.44 7.98
N GLN A 351 -2.60 0.75 8.95
CA GLN A 351 -4.05 0.68 9.04
C GLN A 351 -4.58 1.85 9.87
N ALA A 352 -5.33 2.73 9.24
CA ALA A 352 -6.06 3.77 9.96
C ALA A 352 -7.25 3.18 10.69
N VAL A 353 -7.38 3.51 11.97
CA VAL A 353 -8.46 3.09 12.86
C VAL A 353 -9.14 4.34 13.42
N SER A 354 -10.47 4.41 13.33
CA SER A 354 -11.26 5.50 13.89
C SER A 354 -11.50 5.34 15.39
N SER A 355 -11.94 6.40 16.06
CA SER A 355 -12.15 6.41 17.52
C SER A 355 -13.26 5.43 18.00
N ASP A 356 -14.15 5.01 17.08
CA ASP A 356 -15.16 3.98 17.33
C ASP A 356 -14.64 2.54 17.08
N GLY A 357 -13.38 2.39 16.64
CA GLY A 357 -12.72 1.10 16.43
C GLY A 357 -12.90 0.51 15.04
N ARG A 358 -13.53 1.23 14.10
CA ARG A 358 -13.65 0.76 12.72
C ARG A 358 -12.35 0.90 11.98
N LEU A 359 -12.01 -0.10 11.17
CA LEU A 359 -10.92 -0.03 10.20
C LEU A 359 -11.35 0.87 9.04
N VAL A 360 -10.54 1.88 8.71
CA VAL A 360 -10.81 2.73 7.54
C VAL A 360 -10.42 1.97 6.28
N ASP A 361 -11.40 1.65 5.46
CA ASP A 361 -11.21 0.80 4.28
C ASP A 361 -10.88 1.58 3.01
N ASP A 362 -11.33 2.83 2.84
CA ASP A 362 -11.10 3.65 1.65
C ASP A 362 -9.98 4.69 1.87
N PHE A 363 -9.61 5.42 0.83
CA PHE A 363 -8.68 6.54 0.94
C PHE A 363 -9.26 7.64 1.85
N LEU A 364 -8.42 8.15 2.74
CA LEU A 364 -8.77 9.26 3.63
C LEU A 364 -7.80 10.41 3.41
N ILE A 365 -8.28 11.44 2.70
CA ILE A 365 -7.52 12.67 2.41
C ILE A 365 -8.29 13.84 3.03
N GLN A 366 -7.65 14.50 4.00
CA GLN A 366 -8.20 15.65 4.71
C GLN A 366 -7.62 16.95 4.13
N ASN A 367 -8.49 17.87 3.73
CA ASN A 367 -8.10 19.19 3.25
C ASN A 367 -8.33 20.24 4.35
N LEU A 368 -7.33 21.05 4.60
CA LEU A 368 -7.35 22.14 5.58
C LEU A 368 -6.69 23.38 4.98
N PRO A 369 -6.94 24.58 5.50
CA PRO A 369 -6.23 25.78 5.07
C PRO A 369 -4.71 25.58 5.15
N GLY A 370 -4.02 25.69 4.00
CA GLY A 370 -2.59 25.52 3.87
C GLY A 370 -2.07 24.09 4.16
N MET A 371 -2.93 23.07 4.22
CA MET A 371 -2.48 21.69 4.47
C MET A 371 -3.37 20.64 3.83
N VAL A 372 -2.75 19.61 3.25
CA VAL A 372 -3.42 18.37 2.83
C VAL A 372 -2.81 17.20 3.60
N ASN A 373 -3.64 16.40 4.27
CA ASN A 373 -3.21 15.19 4.97
C ASN A 373 -3.70 13.93 4.25
N VAL A 374 -2.80 13.05 3.86
CA VAL A 374 -3.12 11.70 3.39
C VAL A 374 -3.05 10.76 4.61
N LEU A 375 -4.20 10.53 5.24
CA LEU A 375 -4.32 9.82 6.51
C LEU A 375 -4.53 8.32 6.35
N ASN A 376 -5.00 7.88 5.17
CA ASN A 376 -5.12 6.47 4.84
C ASN A 376 -4.96 6.28 3.33
N ALA A 377 -3.98 5.50 2.95
CA ALA A 377 -3.76 5.10 1.56
C ALA A 377 -3.48 3.59 1.50
N PRO A 378 -4.51 2.74 1.74
CA PRO A 378 -4.35 1.30 1.75
C PRO A 378 -4.18 0.75 0.33
N SER A 379 -3.88 -0.56 0.21
CA SER A 379 -3.92 -1.22 -1.10
C SER A 379 -5.25 -0.90 -1.83
N PRO A 380 -5.19 -0.41 -3.07
CA PRO A 380 -4.10 -0.51 -4.05
C PRO A 380 -3.26 0.76 -4.21
N ALA A 381 -2.93 1.48 -3.16
CA ALA A 381 -2.30 2.81 -3.26
C ALA A 381 -1.03 2.84 -4.14
N ALA A 382 -0.21 1.79 -4.16
CA ALA A 382 0.97 1.73 -5.01
C ALA A 382 0.60 1.74 -6.50
N THR A 383 -0.34 0.88 -6.92
CA THR A 383 -0.90 0.88 -8.28
C THR A 383 -1.55 2.22 -8.64
N ALA A 384 -2.31 2.77 -7.69
CA ALA A 384 -3.08 3.99 -7.86
C ALA A 384 -2.26 5.27 -7.66
N SER A 385 -0.99 5.18 -7.29
CA SER A 385 -0.18 6.31 -6.81
C SER A 385 -0.15 7.50 -7.76
N LEU A 386 0.00 7.28 -9.06
CA LEU A 386 0.01 8.35 -10.06
C LEU A 386 -1.35 9.06 -10.18
N ALA A 387 -2.46 8.34 -10.02
CA ALA A 387 -3.80 8.92 -10.01
C ALA A 387 -4.06 9.67 -8.68
N ILE A 388 -3.67 9.09 -7.55
CA ILE A 388 -3.73 9.73 -6.22
C ILE A 388 -2.90 11.02 -6.20
N GLY A 389 -1.68 10.99 -6.75
CA GLY A 389 -0.81 12.17 -6.82
C GLY A 389 -1.44 13.30 -7.63
N ARG A 390 -2.11 12.99 -8.75
CA ARG A 390 -2.86 13.99 -9.54
C ARG A 390 -4.01 14.58 -8.73
N GLU A 391 -4.81 13.75 -8.08
CA GLU A 391 -5.93 14.18 -7.23
C GLU A 391 -5.45 15.10 -6.09
N ILE A 392 -4.37 14.72 -5.37
CA ILE A 392 -3.81 15.56 -4.31
C ILE A 392 -3.30 16.88 -4.89
N SER A 393 -2.61 16.86 -6.04
CA SER A 393 -2.15 18.07 -6.72
C SER A 393 -3.29 19.02 -7.07
N GLU A 394 -4.45 18.51 -7.52
CA GLU A 394 -5.64 19.30 -7.82
C GLU A 394 -6.24 19.94 -6.56
N ARG A 395 -6.34 19.17 -5.46
CA ARG A 395 -6.78 19.69 -4.15
C ARG A 395 -5.85 20.81 -3.66
N VAL A 396 -4.54 20.65 -3.82
CA VAL A 396 -3.52 21.66 -3.45
C VAL A 396 -3.70 22.95 -4.27
N LEU A 397 -3.90 22.83 -5.58
CA LEU A 397 -4.15 23.99 -6.45
C LEU A 397 -5.45 24.71 -6.09
N GLY A 398 -6.52 23.97 -5.78
CA GLY A 398 -7.78 24.54 -5.29
C GLY A 398 -7.63 25.30 -3.97
N LEU A 399 -6.78 24.86 -3.06
CA LEU A 399 -6.48 25.59 -1.82
C LEU A 399 -5.72 26.89 -2.06
N ARG A 400 -4.86 26.96 -3.08
CA ARG A 400 -4.11 28.21 -3.42
C ARG A 400 -4.98 29.27 -4.08
N THR A 401 -6.00 28.87 -4.83
CA THR A 401 -6.93 29.81 -5.48
C THR A 401 -7.99 30.35 -4.54
N ALA A 402 -8.19 29.70 -3.39
CA ALA A 402 -9.17 30.09 -2.36
C ALA A 402 -8.55 30.94 -1.22
N ALA A 403 -7.24 31.12 -1.18
CA ALA A 403 -6.51 31.92 -0.21
C ALA A 403 -6.04 33.25 -0.81
#